data_7bf93203deb1657fd72b9d7d5b15108b
#
_entry.id   7bf93203deb1657fd72b9d7d5b15108b
#
_cell.length_a   1.000
_cell.length_b   1.000
_cell.length_c   1.000
_cell.angle_alpha   90.00
_cell.angle_beta   90.00
_cell.angle_gamma   90.00
#
_symmetry.space_group_name_H-M   'P 1'
#
loop_
_entity.id
_entity.type
_entity.pdbx_description
1 polymer ?
#
loop_
_entity_poly.entity_id
_entity_poly.type
_entity_poly.pdbx_seq_one_letter_code
_entity_poly.pdbx_strand_id
1 'polypeptide(L)'
;MLVGALIVPALLSLWWLWRRPAPVRSSFDDALDRALATVMQQREVQTKLGAATSEQARSFARELALASVPYSSPRDLELWASTRERVARSSKVACASVWKGSDDVAVGKAITALGPEVLEPYVEMLARAFAHRLERKPPPPVPAGAVERGFAATSAALPAEARSAFAADSRRPDVTDERACELFLAVSRATTGLEPGQRVDFLRALAAELEPAL
;
A
#
# COMPACT_ATOMS: atom_id res chain seq x y z
N MET A 1 35.85 41.21 16.69
CA MET A 1 34.40 41.36 16.90
C MET A 1 33.67 40.87 15.66
N LEU A 2 33.36 39.56 15.52
CA LEU A 2 32.65 38.97 14.37
C LEU A 2 31.99 37.65 14.80
N VAL A 3 31.12 37.69 15.83
CA VAL A 3 30.40 36.48 16.32
C VAL A 3 28.87 36.61 16.16
N GLY A 4 28.37 37.74 15.65
CA GLY A 4 26.91 38.01 15.61
C GLY A 4 26.17 37.59 14.35
N ALA A 5 26.84 37.15 13.27
CA ALA A 5 26.20 37.00 11.95
C ALA A 5 25.66 35.59 11.60
N LEU A 6 25.90 34.56 12.42
CA LEU A 6 25.52 33.18 12.10
C LEU A 6 24.29 32.64 12.88
N ILE A 7 23.75 33.38 13.84
CA ILE A 7 22.65 32.93 14.69
C ILE A 7 21.28 33.15 14.04
N VAL A 8 21.13 34.19 13.21
CA VAL A 8 19.84 34.55 12.59
C VAL A 8 19.34 33.54 11.57
N PRO A 9 20.17 32.96 10.66
CA PRO A 9 19.66 31.95 9.70
C PRO A 9 19.27 30.62 10.37
N ALA A 10 19.91 30.26 11.49
CA ALA A 10 19.56 29.00 12.20
C ALA A 10 18.20 29.11 12.92
N LEU A 11 17.86 30.27 13.45
CA LEU A 11 16.54 30.48 14.10
C LEU A 11 15.41 30.59 13.10
N LEU A 12 15.65 31.12 11.89
CA LEU A 12 14.68 31.17 10.81
C LEU A 12 14.39 29.77 10.24
N SER A 13 15.37 28.88 10.15
CA SER A 13 15.20 27.51 9.71
C SER A 13 14.40 26.68 10.74
N LEU A 14 14.65 26.86 12.02
CA LEU A 14 13.87 26.24 13.11
C LEU A 14 12.42 26.76 13.14
N TRP A 15 12.21 28.05 12.91
CA TRP A 15 10.87 28.65 12.87
C TRP A 15 10.05 28.15 11.66
N TRP A 16 10.73 27.87 10.51
CA TRP A 16 10.10 27.30 9.31
C TRP A 16 9.71 25.83 9.50
N LEU A 17 10.52 25.05 10.23
CA LEU A 17 10.21 23.67 10.63
C LEU A 17 9.01 23.59 11.61
N TRP A 18 8.87 24.58 12.47
CA TRP A 18 7.77 24.65 13.44
C TRP A 18 6.45 25.10 12.82
N ARG A 19 6.48 25.80 11.69
CA ARG A 19 5.30 26.25 10.95
C ARG A 19 4.88 25.35 9.80
N ARG A 20 5.44 24.17 9.66
CA ARG A 20 4.83 23.21 8.74
C ARG A 20 3.42 22.97 9.25
N PRO A 21 2.36 23.32 8.47
CA PRO A 21 1.00 22.98 8.86
C PRO A 21 0.99 21.46 9.09
N ALA A 22 0.39 21.02 10.19
CA ALA A 22 0.17 19.61 10.42
C ALA A 22 -0.41 19.00 9.13
N PRO A 23 0.10 17.89 8.63
CA PRO A 23 -0.42 17.29 7.39
C PRO A 23 -1.93 17.14 7.57
N VAL A 24 -2.69 17.65 6.60
CA VAL A 24 -4.15 17.50 6.59
C VAL A 24 -4.40 16.00 6.57
N ARG A 25 -4.85 15.44 7.70
CA ARG A 25 -5.18 14.02 7.80
C ARG A 25 -6.26 13.71 6.78
N SER A 26 -6.02 12.74 5.94
CA SER A 26 -7.06 12.22 5.08
C SER A 26 -8.05 11.44 5.95
N SER A 27 -9.30 11.34 5.54
CA SER A 27 -10.28 10.48 6.21
C SER A 27 -9.86 8.99 6.15
N PHE A 28 -8.97 8.62 5.24
CA PHE A 28 -8.32 7.31 5.21
C PHE A 28 -7.42 7.11 6.45
N ASP A 29 -6.55 8.07 6.75
CA ASP A 29 -5.66 7.99 7.92
C ASP A 29 -6.46 7.93 9.23
N ASP A 30 -7.52 8.73 9.35
CA ASP A 30 -8.38 8.71 10.53
C ASP A 30 -9.13 7.37 10.68
N ALA A 31 -9.57 6.77 9.58
CA ALA A 31 -10.21 5.46 9.59
C ALA A 31 -9.20 4.37 9.96
N LEU A 32 -8.00 4.42 9.39
CA LEU A 32 -6.92 3.46 9.69
C LEU A 32 -6.46 3.60 11.16
N ASP A 33 -6.30 4.82 11.67
CA ASP A 33 -5.96 5.06 13.08
C ASP A 33 -7.02 4.46 14.03
N ARG A 34 -8.32 4.59 13.71
CA ARG A 34 -9.39 3.95 14.48
C ARG A 34 -9.30 2.43 14.44
N ALA A 35 -9.07 1.85 13.26
CA ALA A 35 -8.92 0.39 13.11
C ALA A 35 -7.70 -0.14 13.85
N LEU A 36 -6.58 0.59 13.83
CA LEU A 36 -5.35 0.23 14.53
C LEU A 36 -5.45 0.42 16.05
N ALA A 37 -6.32 1.30 16.54
CA ALA A 37 -6.42 1.63 17.97
C ALA A 37 -6.60 0.38 18.87
N THR A 38 -7.43 -0.57 18.42
CA THR A 38 -7.66 -1.84 19.15
C THR A 38 -6.40 -2.71 19.19
N VAL A 39 -5.66 -2.79 18.08
CA VAL A 39 -4.40 -3.56 18.01
C VAL A 39 -3.32 -2.90 18.85
N MET A 40 -3.22 -1.57 18.80
CA MET A 40 -2.25 -0.78 19.56
C MET A 40 -2.47 -0.83 21.08
N GLN A 41 -3.68 -1.14 21.55
CA GLN A 41 -3.98 -1.32 22.98
C GLN A 41 -3.50 -2.67 23.52
N GLN A 42 -3.15 -3.63 22.68
CA GLN A 42 -2.64 -4.92 23.13
C GLN A 42 -1.30 -4.74 23.83
N ARG A 43 -1.16 -5.36 25.02
CA ARG A 43 0.04 -5.21 25.86
C ARG A 43 1.35 -5.58 25.14
N GLU A 44 1.30 -6.60 24.31
CA GLU A 44 2.47 -7.03 23.51
C GLU A 44 2.89 -5.98 22.50
N VAL A 45 1.94 -5.29 21.87
CA VAL A 45 2.17 -4.22 20.92
C VAL A 45 2.77 -3.01 21.60
N GLN A 46 2.21 -2.62 22.75
CA GLN A 46 2.72 -1.51 23.56
C GLN A 46 4.15 -1.76 24.03
N THR A 47 4.48 -3.02 24.37
CA THR A 47 5.85 -3.39 24.76
C THR A 47 6.84 -3.23 23.62
N LYS A 48 6.42 -3.47 22.37
CA LYS A 48 7.27 -3.41 21.17
C LYS A 48 7.40 -2.01 20.58
N LEU A 49 6.31 -1.24 20.56
CA LEU A 49 6.23 0.05 19.91
C LEU A 49 6.33 1.24 20.87
N GLY A 50 6.39 0.96 22.18
CA GLY A 50 6.29 2.01 23.21
C GLY A 50 4.86 2.51 23.39
N ALA A 51 4.67 3.49 24.30
CA ALA A 51 3.37 4.11 24.51
C ALA A 51 2.96 4.89 23.26
N ALA A 52 2.04 4.34 22.50
CA ALA A 52 1.63 4.80 21.17
C ALA A 52 0.79 6.09 21.17
N THR A 53 1.09 7.02 22.06
CA THR A 53 0.40 8.31 22.17
C THR A 53 1.01 9.38 21.24
N SER A 54 2.24 9.19 20.76
CA SER A 54 2.90 10.13 19.87
C SER A 54 2.41 10.01 18.42
N GLU A 55 2.39 11.13 17.69
CA GLU A 55 2.08 11.14 16.25
C GLU A 55 3.08 10.27 15.46
N GLN A 56 4.33 10.22 15.88
CA GLN A 56 5.35 9.36 15.28
C GLN A 56 5.00 7.88 15.41
N ALA A 57 4.52 7.43 16.57
CA ALA A 57 4.11 6.04 16.77
C ALA A 57 2.90 5.68 15.89
N ARG A 58 1.94 6.60 15.72
CA ARG A 58 0.79 6.41 14.82
C ARG A 58 1.22 6.34 13.35
N SER A 59 2.08 7.27 12.90
CA SER A 59 2.62 7.25 11.54
C SER A 59 3.33 5.94 11.26
N PHE A 60 4.20 5.51 12.17
CA PHE A 60 4.90 4.23 12.03
C PHE A 60 3.94 3.03 12.02
N ALA A 61 2.90 3.04 12.85
CA ALA A 61 1.89 1.97 12.84
C ALA A 61 1.12 1.91 11.52
N ARG A 62 0.78 3.06 10.91
CA ARG A 62 0.14 3.12 9.58
C ARG A 62 1.05 2.54 8.49
N GLU A 63 2.31 2.99 8.43
CA GLU A 63 3.30 2.48 7.48
C GLU A 63 3.47 0.96 7.63
N LEU A 64 3.60 0.50 8.88
CA LEU A 64 3.75 -0.91 9.16
C LEU A 64 2.49 -1.73 8.83
N ALA A 65 1.29 -1.15 9.00
CA ALA A 65 0.04 -1.80 8.62
C ALA A 65 -0.06 -1.98 7.10
N LEU A 66 0.29 -0.94 6.32
CA LEU A 66 0.38 -1.03 4.85
C LEU A 66 1.38 -2.13 4.44
N ALA A 67 2.59 -2.12 5.00
CA ALA A 67 3.63 -3.13 4.74
C ALA A 67 3.29 -4.53 5.29
N SER A 68 2.13 -4.72 5.92
CA SER A 68 1.71 -6.01 6.49
C SER A 68 0.78 -6.81 5.58
N VAL A 69 0.38 -6.28 4.43
CA VAL A 69 -0.53 -6.97 3.49
C VAL A 69 -0.08 -8.40 3.16
N PRO A 70 1.22 -8.74 2.99
CA PRO A 70 1.64 -10.13 2.76
C PRO A 70 1.23 -11.12 3.87
N TYR A 71 0.95 -10.63 5.09
CA TYR A 71 0.50 -11.44 6.23
C TYR A 71 -1.02 -11.69 6.23
N SER A 72 -1.74 -11.13 5.28
CA SER A 72 -3.18 -11.22 5.17
C SER A 72 -3.66 -12.64 4.88
N SER A 73 -4.88 -12.94 5.34
CA SER A 73 -5.59 -14.18 4.95
C SER A 73 -5.88 -14.18 3.44
N PRO A 74 -6.17 -15.36 2.81
CA PRO A 74 -6.60 -15.40 1.42
C PRO A 74 -7.78 -14.49 1.11
N ARG A 75 -8.77 -14.42 1.99
CA ARG A 75 -9.94 -13.55 1.87
C ARG A 75 -9.55 -12.06 1.91
N ASP A 76 -8.63 -11.70 2.79
CA ASP A 76 -8.17 -10.32 2.93
C ASP A 76 -7.30 -9.89 1.75
N LEU A 77 -6.52 -10.78 1.15
CA LEU A 77 -5.80 -10.52 -0.11
C LEU A 77 -6.75 -10.26 -1.28
N GLU A 78 -7.86 -11.00 -1.37
CA GLU A 78 -8.90 -10.73 -2.37
C GLU A 78 -9.59 -9.38 -2.14
N LEU A 79 -9.84 -9.01 -0.88
CA LEU A 79 -10.39 -7.69 -0.54
C LEU A 79 -9.39 -6.58 -0.92
N TRP A 80 -8.10 -6.76 -0.62
CA TRP A 80 -7.03 -5.85 -1.01
C TRP A 80 -7.00 -5.64 -2.53
N ALA A 81 -6.99 -6.73 -3.30
CA ALA A 81 -6.94 -6.69 -4.76
C ALA A 81 -8.19 -6.03 -5.36
N SER A 82 -9.38 -6.43 -4.91
CA SER A 82 -10.64 -5.88 -5.41
C SER A 82 -10.82 -4.40 -5.08
N THR A 83 -10.34 -3.95 -3.91
CA THR A 83 -10.36 -2.54 -3.54
C THR A 83 -9.42 -1.73 -4.45
N ARG A 84 -8.20 -2.22 -4.68
CA ARG A 84 -7.25 -1.56 -5.60
C ARG A 84 -7.78 -1.50 -7.02
N GLU A 85 -8.49 -2.52 -7.50
CA GLU A 85 -9.16 -2.49 -8.80
C GLU A 85 -10.27 -1.42 -8.86
N ARG A 86 -11.11 -1.31 -7.80
CA ARG A 86 -12.13 -0.25 -7.71
C ARG A 86 -11.50 1.14 -7.72
N VAL A 87 -10.43 1.34 -6.97
CA VAL A 87 -9.63 2.58 -6.95
C VAL A 87 -9.12 2.92 -8.35
N ALA A 88 -8.52 1.94 -9.03
CA ALA A 88 -7.99 2.13 -10.38
C ALA A 88 -9.06 2.52 -11.41
N ARG A 89 -10.27 1.99 -11.24
CA ARG A 89 -11.42 2.36 -12.10
C ARG A 89 -12.02 3.73 -11.77
N SER A 90 -11.83 4.23 -10.57
CA SER A 90 -12.42 5.50 -10.09
C SER A 90 -11.53 6.72 -10.33
N SER A 91 -10.20 6.55 -10.41
CA SER A 91 -9.23 7.64 -10.49
C SER A 91 -8.00 7.24 -11.31
N LYS A 92 -7.72 7.98 -12.38
CA LYS A 92 -6.52 7.76 -13.23
C LYS A 92 -5.23 7.96 -12.44
N VAL A 93 -5.15 8.97 -11.58
CA VAL A 93 -3.98 9.25 -10.75
C VAL A 93 -3.75 8.12 -9.76
N ALA A 94 -4.78 7.72 -9.02
CA ALA A 94 -4.67 6.62 -8.08
C ALA A 94 -4.39 5.28 -8.78
N CYS A 95 -4.89 5.07 -10.00
CA CYS A 95 -4.61 3.88 -10.82
C CYS A 95 -3.12 3.72 -11.13
N ALA A 96 -2.47 4.81 -11.56
CA ALA A 96 -1.02 4.80 -11.82
C ALA A 96 -0.23 4.56 -10.52
N SER A 97 -0.65 5.21 -9.42
CA SER A 97 -0.03 5.06 -8.10
C SER A 97 -0.13 3.63 -7.58
N VAL A 98 -1.26 2.96 -7.80
CA VAL A 98 -1.45 1.54 -7.44
C VAL A 98 -0.43 0.64 -8.14
N TRP A 99 -0.12 0.88 -9.42
CA TRP A 99 0.89 0.10 -10.15
C TRP A 99 2.31 0.43 -9.74
N LYS A 100 2.61 1.73 -9.59
CA LYS A 100 3.98 2.21 -9.32
C LYS A 100 4.38 2.13 -7.84
N GLY A 101 3.43 1.95 -6.92
CA GLY A 101 3.67 2.06 -5.48
C GLY A 101 4.12 3.46 -5.06
N SER A 102 3.66 4.54 -5.73
CA SER A 102 4.32 5.85 -5.64
C SER A 102 3.57 6.93 -4.86
N ASP A 103 2.26 6.83 -4.68
CA ASP A 103 1.45 7.88 -4.02
C ASP A 103 0.31 7.29 -3.18
N ASP A 104 0.63 6.94 -1.93
CA ASP A 104 -0.34 6.40 -0.98
C ASP A 104 -1.44 7.41 -0.62
N VAL A 105 -1.15 8.71 -0.71
CA VAL A 105 -2.13 9.77 -0.43
C VAL A 105 -3.21 9.78 -1.51
N ALA A 106 -2.83 9.63 -2.79
CA ALA A 106 -3.80 9.56 -3.88
C ALA A 106 -4.66 8.29 -3.78
N VAL A 107 -4.05 7.16 -3.43
CA VAL A 107 -4.75 5.88 -3.21
C VAL A 107 -5.70 6.00 -2.02
N GLY A 108 -5.26 6.51 -0.88
CA GLY A 108 -6.09 6.71 0.32
C GLY A 108 -7.30 7.62 0.07
N LYS A 109 -7.09 8.73 -0.65
CA LYS A 109 -8.19 9.62 -1.08
C LYS A 109 -9.19 8.91 -1.99
N ALA A 110 -8.71 8.10 -2.92
CA ALA A 110 -9.58 7.37 -3.83
C ALA A 110 -10.38 6.27 -3.10
N ILE A 111 -9.78 5.55 -2.15
CA ILE A 111 -10.50 4.59 -1.29
C ILE A 111 -11.60 5.30 -0.50
N THR A 112 -11.26 6.44 0.11
CA THR A 112 -12.24 7.26 0.85
C THR A 112 -13.41 7.69 -0.01
N ALA A 113 -13.15 8.11 -1.26
CA ALA A 113 -14.19 8.53 -2.20
C ALA A 113 -15.10 7.38 -2.66
N LEU A 114 -14.68 6.12 -2.51
CA LEU A 114 -15.53 4.95 -2.78
C LEU A 114 -16.60 4.70 -1.71
N GLY A 115 -16.52 5.40 -0.58
CA GLY A 115 -17.52 5.32 0.49
C GLY A 115 -17.13 4.39 1.65
N PRO A 116 -17.87 4.50 2.78
CA PRO A 116 -17.54 3.77 4.00
C PRO A 116 -17.64 2.25 3.83
N GLU A 117 -18.50 1.77 2.95
CA GLU A 117 -18.66 0.33 2.66
C GLU A 117 -17.42 -0.30 1.99
N VAL A 118 -16.49 0.51 1.49
CA VAL A 118 -15.18 0.07 0.97
C VAL A 118 -14.08 0.39 1.95
N LEU A 119 -14.10 1.61 2.48
CA LEU A 119 -13.07 2.13 3.38
C LEU A 119 -12.97 1.30 4.67
N GLU A 120 -14.09 1.08 5.37
CA GLU A 120 -14.06 0.42 6.68
C GLU A 120 -13.55 -1.03 6.59
N PRO A 121 -14.06 -1.92 5.69
CA PRO A 121 -13.51 -3.27 5.55
C PRO A 121 -12.03 -3.29 5.15
N TYR A 122 -11.59 -2.30 4.34
CA TYR A 122 -10.20 -2.22 3.89
C TYR A 122 -9.25 -1.86 5.04
N VAL A 123 -9.56 -0.84 5.85
CA VAL A 123 -8.71 -0.47 6.99
C VAL A 123 -8.72 -1.54 8.09
N GLU A 124 -9.85 -2.23 8.31
CA GLU A 124 -9.92 -3.38 9.21
C GLU A 124 -9.04 -4.54 8.74
N MET A 125 -9.00 -4.80 7.43
CA MET A 125 -8.11 -5.79 6.83
C MET A 125 -6.65 -5.43 7.10
N LEU A 126 -6.25 -4.17 6.91
CA LEU A 126 -4.89 -3.69 7.22
C LEU A 126 -4.56 -3.88 8.71
N ALA A 127 -5.50 -3.56 9.61
CA ALA A 127 -5.32 -3.76 11.05
C ALA A 127 -5.15 -5.24 11.42
N ARG A 128 -5.90 -6.16 10.79
CA ARG A 128 -5.71 -7.61 10.97
C ARG A 128 -4.36 -8.08 10.45
N ALA A 129 -3.94 -7.65 9.27
CA ALA A 129 -2.64 -7.98 8.70
C ALA A 129 -1.50 -7.51 9.62
N PHE A 130 -1.60 -6.30 10.14
CA PHE A 130 -0.68 -5.74 11.11
C PHE A 130 -0.61 -6.58 12.40
N ALA A 131 -1.75 -6.97 12.96
CA ALA A 131 -1.80 -7.84 14.14
C ALA A 131 -1.08 -9.18 13.89
N HIS A 132 -1.32 -9.83 12.74
CA HIS A 132 -0.65 -11.08 12.37
C HIS A 132 0.88 -10.90 12.26
N ARG A 133 1.34 -9.80 11.67
CA ARG A 133 2.78 -9.48 11.60
C ARG A 133 3.39 -9.33 13.00
N LEU A 134 2.70 -8.69 13.93
CA LEU A 134 3.18 -8.50 15.30
C LEU A 134 3.27 -9.80 16.11
N GLU A 135 2.50 -10.83 15.76
CA GLU A 135 2.61 -12.17 16.34
C GLU A 135 3.94 -12.87 16.00
N ARG A 136 4.82 -12.23 15.22
CA ARG A 136 6.13 -12.75 14.76
C ARG A 136 6.06 -14.05 13.95
N LYS A 137 4.94 -14.35 13.36
CA LYS A 137 4.82 -15.43 12.38
C LYS A 137 5.39 -14.93 11.06
N PRO A 138 6.22 -15.71 10.36
CA PRO A 138 6.59 -15.36 9.00
C PRO A 138 5.33 -15.29 8.14
N PRO A 139 5.30 -14.44 7.09
CA PRO A 139 4.21 -14.50 6.13
C PRO A 139 4.14 -15.91 5.54
N PRO A 140 2.94 -16.38 5.14
CA PRO A 140 2.84 -17.65 4.44
C PRO A 140 3.81 -17.70 3.26
N PRO A 141 4.52 -18.82 3.06
CA PRO A 141 5.51 -18.91 1.98
C PRO A 141 4.83 -18.71 0.62
N VAL A 142 5.51 -17.97 -0.24
CA VAL A 142 5.09 -17.78 -1.63
C VAL A 142 5.89 -18.74 -2.50
N PRO A 143 5.23 -19.58 -3.31
CA PRO A 143 5.94 -20.46 -4.24
C PRO A 143 6.77 -19.65 -5.24
N ALA A 144 7.99 -20.13 -5.52
CA ALA A 144 8.84 -19.52 -6.55
C ALA A 144 8.09 -19.37 -7.88
N GLY A 145 8.28 -18.22 -8.55
CA GLY A 145 7.64 -17.93 -9.83
C GLY A 145 6.14 -17.57 -9.75
N ALA A 146 5.61 -17.25 -8.56
CA ALA A 146 4.19 -16.87 -8.43
C ALA A 146 3.86 -15.58 -9.22
N VAL A 147 4.74 -14.58 -9.20
CA VAL A 147 4.60 -13.32 -9.96
C VAL A 147 4.70 -13.60 -11.45
N GLU A 148 5.67 -14.38 -11.87
CA GLU A 148 5.87 -14.74 -13.27
C GLU A 148 4.68 -15.49 -13.83
N ARG A 149 4.05 -16.39 -13.07
CA ARG A 149 2.80 -17.09 -13.49
C ARG A 149 1.65 -16.11 -13.69
N GLY A 150 1.48 -15.13 -12.79
CA GLY A 150 0.47 -14.08 -12.94
C GLY A 150 0.68 -13.24 -14.20
N PHE A 151 1.92 -12.82 -14.46
CA PHE A 151 2.26 -12.09 -15.68
C PHE A 151 2.15 -12.94 -16.95
N ALA A 152 2.50 -14.23 -16.89
CA ALA A 152 2.29 -15.15 -18.00
C ALA A 152 0.79 -15.32 -18.32
N ALA A 153 -0.07 -15.45 -17.31
CA ALA A 153 -1.51 -15.49 -17.48
C ALA A 153 -2.05 -14.20 -18.12
N THR A 154 -1.54 -13.05 -17.68
CA THR A 154 -1.89 -11.75 -18.27
C THR A 154 -1.47 -11.69 -19.75
N SER A 155 -0.23 -12.07 -20.05
CA SER A 155 0.27 -12.09 -21.42
C SER A 155 -0.57 -13.02 -22.30
N ALA A 156 -0.94 -14.20 -21.81
CA ALA A 156 -1.78 -15.15 -22.54
C ALA A 156 -3.20 -14.61 -22.85
N ALA A 157 -3.76 -13.80 -21.95
CA ALA A 157 -5.08 -13.19 -22.08
C ALA A 157 -5.10 -11.98 -23.05
N LEU A 158 -3.93 -11.42 -23.37
CA LEU A 158 -3.81 -10.26 -24.27
C LEU A 158 -3.82 -10.67 -25.74
N PRO A 159 -4.33 -9.81 -26.65
CA PRO A 159 -4.12 -9.95 -28.09
C PRO A 159 -2.63 -10.08 -28.46
N ALA A 160 -2.31 -10.83 -29.50
CA ALA A 160 -0.92 -11.14 -29.88
C ALA A 160 -0.04 -9.90 -30.03
N GLU A 161 -0.58 -8.85 -30.63
CA GLU A 161 0.09 -7.58 -30.86
C GLU A 161 0.42 -6.81 -29.56
N ALA A 162 -0.35 -7.03 -28.50
CA ALA A 162 -0.16 -6.36 -27.21
C ALA A 162 0.83 -7.11 -26.27
N ARG A 163 1.14 -8.37 -26.54
CA ARG A 163 1.97 -9.21 -25.66
C ARG A 163 3.40 -8.72 -25.53
N SER A 164 4.02 -8.33 -26.66
CA SER A 164 5.40 -7.82 -26.65
C SER A 164 5.52 -6.50 -25.91
N ALA A 165 4.59 -5.58 -26.12
CA ALA A 165 4.54 -4.32 -25.40
C ALA A 165 4.28 -4.53 -23.88
N PHE A 166 3.38 -5.45 -23.50
CA PHE A 166 3.16 -5.80 -22.10
C PHE A 166 4.43 -6.35 -21.45
N ALA A 167 5.11 -7.30 -22.10
CA ALA A 167 6.34 -7.88 -21.57
C ALA A 167 7.47 -6.86 -21.41
N ALA A 168 7.57 -5.88 -22.34
CA ALA A 168 8.56 -4.81 -22.25
C ALA A 168 8.24 -3.81 -21.13
N ASP A 169 6.98 -3.40 -20.99
CA ASP A 169 6.57 -2.30 -20.11
C ASP A 169 6.31 -2.76 -18.68
N SER A 170 5.89 -4.01 -18.45
CA SER A 170 5.52 -4.51 -17.11
C SER A 170 6.69 -4.50 -16.11
N ARG A 171 7.93 -4.44 -16.59
CA ARG A 171 9.16 -4.41 -15.78
C ARG A 171 9.82 -3.03 -15.72
N ARG A 172 9.24 -2.03 -16.36
CA ARG A 172 9.81 -0.69 -16.44
C ARG A 172 9.24 0.21 -15.34
N PRO A 173 10.08 0.84 -14.53
CA PRO A 173 9.64 1.78 -13.50
C PRO A 173 9.18 3.14 -14.09
N ASP A 174 9.62 3.48 -15.29
CA ASP A 174 9.46 4.78 -15.95
C ASP A 174 8.29 4.86 -16.96
N VAL A 175 7.37 3.90 -16.92
CA VAL A 175 6.17 3.94 -17.77
C VAL A 175 5.30 5.16 -17.44
N THR A 176 4.60 5.71 -18.46
CA THR A 176 3.64 6.79 -18.23
C THR A 176 2.51 6.36 -17.30
N ASP A 177 1.83 7.32 -16.65
CA ASP A 177 0.72 7.00 -15.75
C ASP A 177 -0.44 6.29 -16.45
N GLU A 178 -0.71 6.66 -17.69
CA GLU A 178 -1.72 5.99 -18.51
C GLU A 178 -1.34 4.53 -18.75
N ARG A 179 -0.08 4.30 -19.11
CA ARG A 179 0.42 2.94 -19.35
C ARG A 179 0.48 2.11 -18.07
N ALA A 180 0.89 2.68 -16.96
CA ALA A 180 0.87 2.03 -15.66
C ALA A 180 -0.56 1.55 -15.29
N CYS A 181 -1.56 2.40 -15.52
CA CYS A 181 -2.95 2.06 -15.28
C CYS A 181 -3.46 0.94 -16.20
N GLU A 182 -3.12 0.97 -17.49
CA GLU A 182 -3.46 -0.11 -18.42
C GLU A 182 -2.86 -1.45 -17.99
N LEU A 183 -1.58 -1.45 -17.59
CA LEU A 183 -0.89 -2.64 -17.11
C LEU A 183 -1.58 -3.21 -15.85
N PHE A 184 -1.87 -2.35 -14.87
CA PHE A 184 -2.56 -2.77 -13.66
C PHE A 184 -3.91 -3.42 -13.96
N LEU A 185 -4.75 -2.77 -14.77
CA LEU A 185 -6.07 -3.28 -15.11
C LEU A 185 -6.02 -4.56 -15.97
N ALA A 186 -4.99 -4.70 -16.81
CA ALA A 186 -4.77 -5.95 -17.58
C ALA A 186 -4.42 -7.10 -16.64
N VAL A 187 -3.47 -6.89 -15.71
CA VAL A 187 -3.08 -7.90 -14.69
C VAL A 187 -4.26 -8.25 -13.79
N SER A 188 -4.96 -7.25 -13.26
CA SER A 188 -6.11 -7.46 -12.39
C SER A 188 -7.17 -8.34 -13.07
N ARG A 189 -7.50 -8.04 -14.32
CA ARG A 189 -8.48 -8.81 -15.10
C ARG A 189 -8.03 -10.24 -15.39
N ALA A 190 -6.80 -10.41 -15.86
CA ALA A 190 -6.29 -11.72 -16.24
C ALA A 190 -6.15 -12.66 -15.04
N THR A 191 -5.73 -12.15 -13.90
CA THR A 191 -5.52 -12.94 -12.69
C THR A 191 -6.80 -13.40 -12.03
N THR A 192 -7.97 -12.83 -12.38
CA THR A 192 -9.27 -13.39 -11.93
C THR A 192 -9.55 -14.78 -12.49
N GLY A 193 -8.92 -15.16 -13.61
CA GLY A 193 -9.03 -16.49 -14.22
C GLY A 193 -8.05 -17.53 -13.68
N LEU A 194 -7.16 -17.17 -12.76
CA LEU A 194 -6.28 -18.13 -12.10
C LEU A 194 -7.04 -19.02 -11.14
N GLU A 195 -6.55 -20.26 -10.95
CA GLU A 195 -7.02 -21.12 -9.87
C GLU A 195 -6.90 -20.41 -8.52
N PRO A 196 -7.85 -20.60 -7.58
CA PRO A 196 -7.91 -19.82 -6.33
C PRO A 196 -6.59 -19.82 -5.54
N GLY A 197 -5.89 -20.96 -5.45
CA GLY A 197 -4.59 -21.07 -4.77
C GLY A 197 -3.50 -20.27 -5.48
N GLN A 198 -3.42 -20.39 -6.81
CA GLN A 198 -2.45 -19.65 -7.63
C GLN A 198 -2.68 -18.14 -7.57
N ARG A 199 -3.95 -17.72 -7.53
CA ARG A 199 -4.32 -16.32 -7.39
C ARG A 199 -3.88 -15.76 -6.04
N VAL A 200 -4.12 -16.46 -4.94
CA VAL A 200 -3.68 -16.06 -3.59
C VAL A 200 -2.16 -15.95 -3.53
N ASP A 201 -1.43 -16.93 -4.08
CA ASP A 201 0.04 -16.89 -4.14
C ASP A 201 0.55 -15.70 -4.94
N PHE A 202 -0.07 -15.41 -6.10
CA PHE A 202 0.25 -14.23 -6.90
C PHE A 202 -0.01 -12.93 -6.16
N LEU A 203 -1.20 -12.78 -5.54
CA LEU A 203 -1.55 -11.56 -4.82
C LEU A 203 -0.63 -11.33 -3.62
N ARG A 204 -0.25 -12.38 -2.90
CA ARG A 204 0.71 -12.30 -1.78
C ARG A 204 2.10 -11.90 -2.24
N ALA A 205 2.57 -12.48 -3.35
CA ALA A 205 3.86 -12.13 -3.94
C ALA A 205 3.87 -10.67 -4.41
N LEU A 206 2.81 -10.24 -5.11
CA LEU A 206 2.66 -8.88 -5.58
C LEU A 206 2.61 -7.88 -4.41
N ALA A 207 1.89 -8.21 -3.35
CA ALA A 207 1.87 -7.38 -2.14
C ALA A 207 3.26 -7.27 -1.50
N ALA A 208 4.04 -8.35 -1.48
CA ALA A 208 5.41 -8.33 -0.95
C ALA A 208 6.38 -7.50 -1.80
N GLU A 209 6.13 -7.36 -3.11
CA GLU A 209 6.94 -6.50 -4.00
C GLU A 209 6.55 -5.03 -3.91
N LEU A 210 5.26 -4.73 -3.78
CA LEU A 210 4.74 -3.36 -3.74
C LEU A 210 4.84 -2.72 -2.35
N GLU A 211 4.85 -3.53 -1.31
CA GLU A 211 4.91 -3.12 0.09
C GLU A 211 6.21 -3.68 0.71
N PRO A 212 7.39 -3.13 0.37
CA PRO A 212 8.66 -3.67 0.85
C PRO A 212 8.70 -3.71 2.37
N ALA A 213 9.32 -4.76 2.91
CA ALA A 213 9.54 -4.89 4.35
C ALA A 213 10.39 -3.70 4.84
N LEU A 214 9.85 -2.92 5.76
CA LEU A 214 10.58 -1.88 6.51
C LEU A 214 11.60 -2.51 7.45
#